data_6f04bcfc8182df5e2f08437390f835c1
#
_entry.id   6f04bcfc8182df5e2f08437390f835c1
#
_cell.length_a   1.000
_cell.length_b   1.000
_cell.length_c   1.000
_cell.angle_alpha   90.00
_cell.angle_beta   90.00
_cell.angle_gamma   90.00
#
_symmetry.space_group_name_H-M   'P 1'
#
loop_
_entity.id
_entity.type
_entity.pdbx_description
1 polymer ?
#
loop_
_entity_poly.entity_id
_entity_poly.type
_entity_poly.pdbx_seq_one_letter_code
_entity_poly.pdbx_strand_id
1 'polypeptide(L)'
;NTKGHGGAAYHWCSSLQPSMIPEKHYLKLREVTGFFNREYQELKEIHFNCFKRFASTFNLWEGKKYKSNILKYKKDYDGYHPTQKPVLLLEDLMKTFSNENDSVVDLTMGSGTTGVACKNLNRDFIGIEIDKDYFEIAKKRIEKHTTQQRLF
;
A
#
# COMPACT_ATOMS: atom_id res chain seq x y z
N ASN A 1 23.88 -20.88 -31.46
CA ASN A 1 23.93 -19.56 -30.80
C ASN A 1 22.53 -19.18 -30.29
N THR A 2 22.10 -19.81 -29.21
CA THR A 2 20.88 -19.43 -28.47
C THR A 2 21.26 -18.47 -27.35
N LYS A 3 21.50 -17.22 -27.67
CA LYS A 3 21.58 -16.13 -26.69
C LYS A 3 20.14 -15.73 -26.30
N GLY A 4 19.78 -15.87 -25.03
CA GLY A 4 18.84 -14.97 -24.42
C GLY A 4 17.43 -15.47 -24.11
N HIS A 5 17.23 -16.70 -23.66
CA HIS A 5 15.91 -17.13 -23.17
C HIS A 5 15.82 -17.43 -21.67
N GLY A 6 16.90 -17.22 -20.92
CA GLY A 6 16.90 -17.40 -19.46
C GLY A 6 16.17 -16.33 -18.65
N GLY A 7 15.95 -15.13 -19.24
CA GLY A 7 15.31 -14.03 -18.50
C GLY A 7 13.79 -14.15 -18.35
N ALA A 8 13.11 -14.71 -19.34
CA ALA A 8 11.65 -14.77 -19.34
C ALA A 8 11.10 -15.73 -18.28
N ALA A 9 11.70 -16.90 -18.12
CA ALA A 9 11.27 -17.88 -17.12
C ALA A 9 11.50 -17.38 -15.69
N TYR A 10 12.58 -16.64 -15.46
CA TYR A 10 12.88 -16.07 -14.15
C TYR A 10 11.87 -15.00 -13.72
N HIS A 11 11.43 -14.16 -14.67
CA HIS A 11 10.40 -13.16 -14.40
C HIS A 11 9.03 -13.75 -14.05
N TRP A 12 8.68 -14.90 -14.61
CA TRP A 12 7.39 -15.53 -14.33
C TRP A 12 7.33 -16.19 -12.97
N CYS A 13 8.48 -16.60 -12.42
CA CYS A 13 8.58 -17.25 -11.13
C CYS A 13 9.01 -16.29 -10.00
N SER A 14 9.25 -15.02 -10.29
CA SER A 14 9.63 -14.04 -9.28
C SER A 14 8.45 -13.73 -8.36
N SER A 15 8.61 -14.01 -7.06
CA SER A 15 7.64 -13.66 -6.03
C SER A 15 7.44 -12.15 -5.84
N LEU A 16 8.37 -11.32 -6.36
CA LEU A 16 8.35 -9.88 -6.21
C LEU A 16 7.50 -9.16 -7.27
N GLN A 17 7.36 -9.75 -8.47
CA GLN A 17 6.51 -9.21 -9.54
C GLN A 17 5.99 -10.37 -10.41
N PRO A 18 4.94 -11.07 -9.97
CA PRO A 18 4.35 -12.11 -10.79
C PRO A 18 3.75 -11.50 -12.05
N SER A 19 4.36 -11.75 -13.20
CA SER A 19 3.84 -11.34 -14.49
C SER A 19 3.25 -12.53 -15.24
N MET A 20 2.14 -12.31 -15.91
CA MET A 20 1.53 -13.33 -16.74
C MET A 20 2.41 -13.65 -17.96
N ILE A 21 2.53 -14.92 -18.29
CA ILE A 21 3.19 -15.36 -19.54
C ILE A 21 2.47 -14.74 -20.74
N PRO A 22 3.19 -14.20 -21.75
CA PRO A 22 2.56 -13.71 -22.97
C PRO A 22 1.73 -14.78 -23.69
N GLU A 23 0.59 -14.37 -24.25
CA GLU A 23 -0.38 -15.26 -24.88
C GLU A 23 0.24 -16.23 -25.91
N LYS A 24 1.11 -15.73 -26.77
CA LYS A 24 1.81 -16.54 -27.77
C LYS A 24 2.61 -17.70 -27.17
N HIS A 25 3.20 -17.50 -26.00
CA HIS A 25 3.97 -18.53 -25.29
C HIS A 25 3.04 -19.50 -24.56
N TYR A 26 1.94 -18.99 -24.01
CA TYR A 26 0.91 -19.82 -23.40
C TYR A 26 0.28 -20.80 -24.41
N LEU A 27 -0.13 -20.31 -25.58
CA LEU A 27 -0.72 -21.12 -26.61
C LEU A 27 0.25 -22.21 -27.10
N LYS A 28 1.53 -21.86 -27.26
CA LYS A 28 2.56 -22.84 -27.65
C LYS A 28 2.79 -23.90 -26.56
N LEU A 29 2.78 -23.51 -25.27
CA LEU A 29 2.88 -24.46 -24.18
C LEU A 29 1.67 -25.39 -24.11
N ARG A 30 0.47 -24.84 -24.32
CA ARG A 30 -0.79 -25.60 -24.37
C ARG A 30 -0.74 -26.66 -25.47
N GLU A 31 -0.30 -26.28 -26.67
CA GLU A 31 -0.15 -27.19 -27.82
C GLU A 31 0.85 -28.33 -27.55
N VAL A 32 2.01 -28.00 -26.96
CA VAL A 32 3.10 -28.96 -26.77
C VAL A 32 2.86 -29.88 -25.57
N THR A 33 2.28 -29.40 -24.49
CA THR A 33 2.22 -30.12 -23.22
C THR A 33 0.84 -30.72 -22.91
N GLY A 34 -0.23 -30.16 -23.47
CA GLY A 34 -1.61 -30.57 -23.16
C GLY A 34 -2.07 -30.28 -21.72
N PHE A 35 -1.22 -29.68 -20.88
CA PHE A 35 -1.54 -29.43 -19.46
C PHE A 35 -2.36 -28.16 -19.20
N PHE A 36 -2.41 -27.25 -20.14
CA PHE A 36 -3.04 -25.94 -19.96
C PHE A 36 -4.46 -25.95 -20.52
N ASN A 37 -5.45 -26.29 -19.68
CA ASN A 37 -6.83 -26.53 -20.11
C ASN A 37 -7.71 -25.28 -20.14
N ARG A 38 -7.25 -24.15 -19.58
CA ARG A 38 -8.03 -22.91 -19.51
C ARG A 38 -7.78 -22.04 -20.74
N GLU A 39 -8.77 -21.22 -21.08
CA GLU A 39 -8.57 -20.20 -22.09
C GLU A 39 -7.67 -19.06 -21.55
N TYR A 40 -6.87 -18.47 -22.44
CA TYR A 40 -5.92 -17.43 -22.01
C TYR A 40 -6.62 -16.20 -21.42
N GLN A 41 -7.80 -15.85 -21.91
CA GLN A 41 -8.58 -14.72 -21.38
C GLN A 41 -9.07 -15.01 -19.95
N GLU A 42 -9.51 -16.22 -19.68
CA GLU A 42 -9.89 -16.66 -18.34
C GLU A 42 -8.72 -16.53 -17.36
N LEU A 43 -7.52 -16.95 -17.75
CA LEU A 43 -6.31 -16.78 -16.95
C LEU A 43 -5.95 -15.32 -16.73
N LYS A 44 -6.16 -14.46 -17.73
CA LYS A 44 -5.97 -13.02 -17.59
C LYS A 44 -6.90 -12.42 -16.53
N GLU A 45 -8.16 -12.81 -16.53
CA GLU A 45 -9.13 -12.35 -15.54
C GLU A 45 -8.77 -12.83 -14.13
N ILE A 46 -8.40 -14.10 -13.97
CA ILE A 46 -7.94 -14.65 -12.69
C ILE A 46 -6.70 -13.89 -12.22
N HIS A 47 -5.71 -13.71 -13.11
CA HIS A 47 -4.49 -12.97 -12.79
C HIS A 47 -4.80 -11.51 -12.38
N PHE A 48 -5.63 -10.83 -13.14
CA PHE A 48 -6.03 -9.44 -12.86
C PHE A 48 -6.73 -9.34 -11.49
N ASN A 49 -7.66 -10.25 -11.19
CA ASN A 49 -8.38 -10.26 -9.93
C ASN A 49 -7.44 -10.58 -8.74
N CYS A 50 -6.53 -11.55 -8.92
CA CYS A 50 -5.50 -11.82 -7.92
C CYS A 50 -4.57 -10.62 -7.73
N PHE A 51 -4.11 -10.02 -8.83
CA PHE A 51 -3.22 -8.86 -8.77
C PHE A 51 -3.90 -7.67 -8.10
N LYS A 52 -5.15 -7.36 -8.46
CA LYS A 52 -5.93 -6.29 -7.83
C LYS A 52 -6.11 -6.51 -6.33
N ARG A 53 -6.28 -7.78 -5.90
CA ARG A 53 -6.44 -8.14 -4.49
C ARG A 53 -5.16 -8.03 -3.67
N PHE A 54 -4.00 -8.31 -4.27
CA PHE A 54 -2.70 -8.40 -3.58
C PHE A 54 -1.67 -7.37 -4.07
N ALA A 55 -2.02 -6.52 -5.02
CA ALA A 55 -1.12 -5.49 -5.50
C ALA A 55 -0.82 -4.48 -4.40
N SER A 56 0.47 -4.20 -4.19
CA SER A 56 0.89 -3.12 -3.33
C SER A 56 0.49 -1.78 -3.95
N THR A 57 -0.21 -0.95 -3.21
CA THR A 57 -0.55 0.41 -3.62
C THR A 57 0.70 1.28 -3.56
N PHE A 58 1.00 1.97 -4.65
CA PHE A 58 2.03 3.00 -4.71
C PHE A 58 1.54 4.17 -5.57
N ASN A 59 0.92 5.14 -4.92
CA ASN A 59 0.36 6.31 -5.58
C ASN A 59 1.43 7.40 -5.68
N LEU A 60 1.64 7.91 -6.89
CA LEU A 60 2.44 9.09 -7.13
C LEU A 60 1.53 10.31 -7.27
N TRP A 61 1.98 11.45 -6.79
CA TRP A 61 1.27 12.72 -6.98
C TRP A 61 1.25 13.05 -8.47
N GLU A 62 0.16 13.66 -8.94
CA GLU A 62 0.01 14.08 -10.32
C GLU A 62 1.25 14.83 -10.83
N GLY A 63 1.74 14.44 -12.01
CA GLY A 63 2.90 15.03 -12.66
C GLY A 63 4.27 14.64 -12.11
N LYS A 64 4.36 13.80 -11.06
CA LYS A 64 5.64 13.33 -10.53
C LYS A 64 5.92 11.89 -10.92
N LYS A 65 7.13 11.65 -11.48
CA LYS A 65 7.62 10.28 -11.81
C LYS A 65 8.26 9.57 -10.62
N TYR A 66 8.66 10.31 -9.59
CA TYR A 66 9.44 9.78 -8.47
C TYR A 66 9.01 10.45 -7.17
N LYS A 67 9.11 9.69 -6.08
CA LYS A 67 9.02 10.20 -4.72
C LYS A 67 10.40 10.12 -4.08
N SER A 68 10.81 11.18 -3.38
CA SER A 68 12.06 11.16 -2.62
C SER A 68 11.99 10.13 -1.50
N ASN A 69 13.10 9.43 -1.26
CA ASN A 69 13.29 8.59 -0.09
C ASN A 69 13.65 9.39 1.18
N ILE A 70 13.88 10.70 1.02
CA ILE A 70 14.09 11.63 2.14
C ILE A 70 12.86 12.51 2.26
N LEU A 71 12.11 12.33 3.35
CA LEU A 71 10.90 13.09 3.67
C LEU A 71 11.22 14.12 4.75
N LYS A 72 10.92 15.40 4.47
CA LYS A 72 11.19 16.51 5.40
C LYS A 72 9.88 17.12 5.86
N TYR A 73 9.55 16.96 7.14
CA TYR A 73 8.35 17.51 7.76
C TYR A 73 8.72 18.25 9.05
N LYS A 74 8.03 19.37 9.30
CA LYS A 74 8.14 20.06 10.58
C LYS A 74 7.52 19.19 11.67
N LYS A 75 8.17 19.09 12.82
CA LYS A 75 7.66 18.33 13.97
C LYS A 75 6.41 19.03 14.53
N ASP A 76 5.38 18.27 14.86
CA ASP A 76 4.24 18.77 15.63
C ASP A 76 4.67 18.88 17.10
N TYR A 77 4.36 20.00 17.73
CA TYR A 77 4.76 20.29 19.13
C TYR A 77 3.60 20.15 20.11
N ASP A 78 2.61 19.30 19.80
CA ASP A 78 1.41 19.13 20.66
C ASP A 78 1.69 18.49 22.03
N GLY A 79 2.89 17.92 22.23
CA GLY A 79 3.34 17.40 23.52
C GLY A 79 2.68 16.09 23.98
N TYR A 80 1.94 15.41 23.12
CA TYR A 80 1.24 14.17 23.53
C TYR A 80 2.17 12.96 23.72
N HIS A 81 3.33 12.93 23.06
CA HIS A 81 4.30 11.85 23.17
C HIS A 81 5.72 12.35 22.81
N PRO A 82 6.79 11.93 23.51
CA PRO A 82 8.16 12.39 23.25
C PRO A 82 8.64 12.13 21.80
N THR A 83 8.21 11.01 21.22
CA THR A 83 8.58 10.60 19.84
C THR A 83 7.46 10.77 18.84
N GLN A 84 6.49 11.66 19.14
CA GLN A 84 5.36 11.93 18.23
C GLN A 84 5.85 12.29 16.83
N LYS A 85 5.25 11.66 15.82
CA LYS A 85 5.51 11.94 14.41
C LYS A 85 4.57 13.03 13.91
N PRO A 86 4.96 13.84 12.91
CA PRO A 86 4.07 14.81 12.29
C PRO A 86 2.88 14.13 11.59
N VAL A 87 1.67 14.68 11.75
CA VAL A 87 0.47 14.19 11.07
C VAL A 87 0.67 14.22 9.56
N LEU A 88 1.23 15.31 9.03
CA LEU A 88 1.49 15.48 7.59
C LEU A 88 2.41 14.41 7.01
N LEU A 89 3.39 13.90 7.77
CA LEU A 89 4.25 12.81 7.34
C LEU A 89 3.43 11.53 7.18
N LEU A 90 2.56 11.22 8.15
CA LEU A 90 1.72 10.02 8.11
C LEU A 90 0.70 10.11 6.97
N GLU A 91 0.10 11.28 6.77
CA GLU A 91 -0.81 11.52 5.63
C GLU A 91 -0.12 11.28 4.28
N ASP A 92 1.11 11.76 4.12
CA ASP A 92 1.87 11.57 2.87
C ASP A 92 2.21 10.08 2.63
N LEU A 93 2.60 9.36 3.67
CA LEU A 93 2.83 7.92 3.59
C LEU A 93 1.53 7.16 3.25
N MET A 94 0.43 7.49 3.91
CA MET A 94 -0.86 6.86 3.63
C MET A 94 -1.36 7.14 2.23
N LYS A 95 -1.28 8.37 1.73
CA LYS A 95 -1.62 8.71 0.35
C LYS A 95 -0.80 7.91 -0.66
N THR A 96 0.46 7.62 -0.32
CA THR A 96 1.36 6.84 -1.18
C THR A 96 1.02 5.36 -1.19
N PHE A 97 0.73 4.77 -0.02
CA PHE A 97 0.66 3.33 0.16
C PHE A 97 -0.75 2.79 0.44
N SER A 98 -1.76 3.63 0.42
CA SER A 98 -3.15 3.22 0.60
C SER A 98 -4.11 4.08 -0.22
N ASN A 99 -5.32 3.57 -0.42
CA ASN A 99 -6.44 4.29 -1.02
C ASN A 99 -7.48 4.66 0.04
N GLU A 100 -8.46 5.49 -0.33
CA GLU A 100 -9.63 5.74 0.53
C GLU A 100 -10.36 4.46 0.86
N ASN A 101 -10.86 4.36 2.09
CA ASN A 101 -11.53 3.20 2.66
C ASN A 101 -10.64 1.95 2.86
N ASP A 102 -9.31 2.04 2.64
CA ASP A 102 -8.40 0.99 3.06
C ASP A 102 -8.24 1.00 4.59
N SER A 103 -8.01 -0.18 5.17
CA SER A 103 -7.72 -0.33 6.59
C SER A 103 -6.22 -0.18 6.87
N VAL A 104 -5.88 0.70 7.80
CA VAL A 104 -4.51 0.96 8.25
C VAL A 104 -4.35 0.45 9.68
N VAL A 105 -3.30 -0.34 9.90
CA VAL A 105 -2.98 -0.91 11.22
C VAL A 105 -1.71 -0.29 11.74
N ASP A 106 -1.73 0.20 13.00
CA ASP A 106 -0.56 0.66 13.74
C ASP A 106 -0.41 -0.14 15.03
N LEU A 107 0.63 -0.96 15.09
CA LEU A 107 0.86 -1.88 16.21
C LEU A 107 1.45 -1.20 17.44
N THR A 108 1.87 0.06 17.34
CA THR A 108 2.50 0.86 18.41
C THR A 108 2.07 2.32 18.26
N MET A 109 0.76 2.56 18.31
CA MET A 109 0.17 3.84 17.90
C MET A 109 0.58 5.05 18.75
N GLY A 110 1.14 4.84 19.95
CA GLY A 110 1.54 5.91 20.86
C GLY A 110 0.43 6.93 21.10
N SER A 111 0.66 8.20 20.72
CA SER A 111 -0.33 9.27 20.85
C SER A 111 -1.38 9.32 19.73
N GLY A 112 -1.46 8.29 18.86
CA GLY A 112 -2.51 8.15 17.86
C GLY A 112 -2.37 9.04 16.62
N THR A 113 -1.16 9.45 16.26
CA THR A 113 -0.94 10.30 15.07
C THR A 113 -1.41 9.62 13.78
N THR A 114 -1.16 8.31 13.67
CA THR A 114 -1.64 7.49 12.54
C THR A 114 -3.16 7.51 12.44
N GLY A 115 -3.87 7.37 13.56
CA GLY A 115 -5.34 7.43 13.58
C GLY A 115 -5.90 8.80 13.20
N VAL A 116 -5.24 9.89 13.60
CA VAL A 116 -5.61 11.24 13.15
C VAL A 116 -5.44 11.38 11.63
N ALA A 117 -4.32 10.91 11.09
CA ALA A 117 -4.06 10.94 9.64
C ALA A 117 -5.06 10.06 8.85
N CYS A 118 -5.43 8.90 9.38
CA CYS A 118 -6.47 8.04 8.80
C CYS A 118 -7.80 8.76 8.71
N LYS A 119 -8.21 9.44 9.79
CA LYS A 119 -9.45 10.21 9.83
C LYS A 119 -9.47 11.35 8.81
N ASN A 120 -8.34 12.05 8.64
CA ASN A 120 -8.20 13.12 7.65
C ASN A 120 -8.32 12.62 6.20
N LEU A 121 -7.96 11.38 5.97
CA LEU A 121 -7.83 10.80 4.64
C LEU A 121 -8.90 9.75 4.31
N ASN A 122 -9.90 9.58 5.19
CA ASN A 122 -10.98 8.62 4.97
C ASN A 122 -10.47 7.17 4.89
N ARG A 123 -9.61 6.76 5.84
CA ARG A 123 -9.12 5.39 6.00
C ARG A 123 -9.66 4.82 7.31
N ASP A 124 -9.93 3.52 7.30
CA ASP A 124 -10.22 2.80 8.53
C ASP A 124 -8.94 2.64 9.35
N PHE A 125 -9.07 2.68 10.69
CA PHE A 125 -7.91 2.63 11.57
C PHE A 125 -8.06 1.57 12.66
N ILE A 126 -7.02 0.76 12.82
CA ILE A 126 -6.86 -0.17 13.94
C ILE A 126 -5.54 0.18 14.63
N GLY A 127 -5.62 0.68 15.85
CA GLY A 127 -4.45 1.05 16.66
C GLY A 127 -4.28 0.12 17.85
N ILE A 128 -3.04 -0.27 18.12
CA ILE A 128 -2.64 -1.07 19.29
C ILE A 128 -1.62 -0.26 20.08
N GLU A 129 -1.83 -0.18 21.40
CA GLU A 129 -0.91 0.46 22.34
C GLU A 129 -0.91 -0.32 23.66
N ILE A 130 0.27 -0.61 24.17
CA ILE A 130 0.46 -1.37 25.41
C ILE A 130 0.33 -0.48 26.63
N ASP A 131 0.74 0.78 26.52
CA ASP A 131 0.65 1.77 27.60
C ASP A 131 -0.78 2.33 27.66
N LYS A 132 -1.43 2.14 28.81
CA LYS A 132 -2.82 2.54 29.00
C LYS A 132 -3.01 4.06 28.93
N ASP A 133 -2.06 4.84 29.42
CA ASP A 133 -2.16 6.29 29.43
C ASP A 133 -2.04 6.84 28.01
N TYR A 134 -1.08 6.33 27.23
CA TYR A 134 -0.98 6.68 25.81
C TYR A 134 -2.17 6.19 25.00
N PHE A 135 -2.72 5.01 25.30
CA PHE A 135 -3.95 4.53 24.66
C PHE A 135 -5.12 5.51 24.87
N GLU A 136 -5.35 5.96 26.12
CA GLU A 136 -6.41 6.93 26.41
C GLU A 136 -6.18 8.30 25.76
N ILE A 137 -4.92 8.74 25.71
CA ILE A 137 -4.54 9.97 25.00
C ILE A 137 -4.86 9.85 23.51
N ALA A 138 -4.42 8.77 22.88
CA ALA A 138 -4.67 8.49 21.46
C ALA A 138 -6.16 8.44 21.14
N LYS A 139 -6.93 7.70 21.92
CA LYS A 139 -8.39 7.57 21.79
C LYS A 139 -9.07 8.93 21.82
N LYS A 140 -8.82 9.73 22.87
CA LYS A 140 -9.40 11.07 23.02
C LYS A 140 -8.99 12.00 21.88
N ARG A 141 -7.72 11.93 21.43
CA ARG A 141 -7.20 12.75 20.35
C ARG A 141 -7.89 12.42 19.02
N ILE A 142 -8.01 11.14 18.68
CA ILE A 142 -8.68 10.68 17.45
C ILE A 142 -10.18 11.01 17.48
N GLU A 143 -10.87 10.76 18.60
CA GLU A 143 -12.30 11.03 18.74
C GLU A 143 -12.62 12.53 18.61
N LYS A 144 -11.86 13.38 19.29
CA LYS A 144 -12.05 14.84 19.28
C LYS A 144 -11.61 15.50 17.96
N HIS A 145 -10.77 14.81 17.16
CA HIS A 145 -10.26 15.38 15.94
C HIS A 145 -11.39 15.56 14.92
N THR A 146 -11.66 16.81 14.56
CA THR A 146 -12.58 17.15 13.47
C THR A 146 -11.77 17.26 12.19
N THR A 147 -12.17 16.56 11.14
CA THR A 147 -11.51 16.65 9.83
C THR A 147 -11.59 18.08 9.36
N GLN A 148 -10.46 18.80 9.37
CA GLN A 148 -10.39 20.12 8.76
C GLN A 148 -10.43 19.93 7.25
N GLN A 149 -11.55 20.28 6.63
CA GLN A 149 -11.57 20.49 5.18
C GLN A 149 -10.60 21.63 4.89
N ARG A 150 -9.44 21.30 4.35
CA ARG A 150 -8.54 22.31 3.79
C ARG A 150 -9.19 22.80 2.51
N LEU A 151 -9.82 23.97 2.58
CA LEU A 151 -10.21 24.71 1.40
C LEU A 151 -8.90 25.08 0.66
N PHE A 152 -8.74 24.55 -0.53
CA PHE A 152 -7.65 24.89 -1.45
C PHE A 152 -8.00 26.19 -2.17
#